data_3b64b04c6e128a732107030375c500dd
#
_entry.id   3b64b04c6e128a732107030375c500dd
#
_cell.length_a   1.000
_cell.length_b   1.000
_cell.length_c   1.000
_cell.angle_alpha   90.00
_cell.angle_beta   90.00
_cell.angle_gamma   90.00
#
_symmetry.space_group_name_H-M   'P 1'
#
loop_
_entity.id
_entity.type
_entity.pdbx_description
1 polymer ?
#
loop_
_entity_poly.entity_id
_entity_poly.type
_entity_poly.pdbx_seq_one_letter_code
_entity_poly.pdbx_strand_id
1 'polypeptide(L)'
;TAELADIPCESFETEDGLLKAYIPAVRLSGCKTDVDALLARRGVEGRYAVIPTQNWNASWESDFPPVDVEGRLRIRAPFHDPAPAGEMEAVVLPRMSFGTGHHATTWLMSRAVLGLGVAGRTGLVMGSGTGVLAIVAANCGAAHVDAVDIDDWADENCRENVAANGVADRVEPMLGDVGRVA
;
A
#
# COMPACT_ATOMS: atom_id res chain seq x y z
N THR A 1 -33.60 4.52 -5.57
CA THR A 1 -32.56 3.46 -5.70
C THR A 1 -33.13 2.15 -6.24
N ALA A 2 -34.28 1.65 -5.72
CA ALA A 2 -34.80 0.35 -6.15
C ALA A 2 -35.11 0.28 -7.67
N GLU A 3 -35.63 1.34 -8.27
CA GLU A 3 -35.93 1.37 -9.70
C GLU A 3 -34.70 1.60 -10.60
N LEU A 4 -33.57 2.06 -10.00
CA LEU A 4 -32.31 2.15 -10.69
C LEU A 4 -31.53 0.81 -10.65
N ALA A 5 -32.03 -0.18 -9.92
CA ALA A 5 -31.41 -1.51 -9.85
C ALA A 5 -31.46 -2.26 -11.19
N ASP A 6 -32.45 -1.94 -12.04
CA ASP A 6 -32.57 -2.50 -13.38
C ASP A 6 -31.65 -1.81 -14.42
N ILE A 7 -30.99 -0.72 -14.01
CA ILE A 7 -30.02 0.02 -14.80
C ILE A 7 -28.62 -0.41 -14.36
N PRO A 8 -27.64 -0.58 -15.27
CA PRO A 8 -26.31 -1.09 -14.94
C PRO A 8 -25.46 -0.05 -14.18
N CYS A 9 -25.98 0.41 -13.03
CA CYS A 9 -25.26 1.26 -12.09
C CYS A 9 -24.33 0.40 -11.23
N GLU A 10 -23.11 0.84 -11.04
CA GLU A 10 -22.11 0.14 -10.19
C GLU A 10 -22.23 0.55 -8.73
N SER A 11 -22.59 1.81 -8.46
CA SER A 11 -22.73 2.31 -7.11
C SER A 11 -23.67 3.50 -7.02
N PHE A 12 -24.12 3.78 -5.80
CA PHE A 12 -24.99 4.91 -5.46
C PHE A 12 -24.44 5.64 -4.24
N GLU A 13 -24.50 6.95 -4.26
CA GLU A 13 -24.14 7.82 -3.17
C GLU A 13 -25.24 8.84 -2.93
N THR A 14 -25.54 9.16 -1.69
CA THR A 14 -26.48 10.24 -1.34
C THR A 14 -25.74 11.30 -0.55
N GLU A 15 -25.66 12.51 -1.08
CA GLU A 15 -24.99 13.63 -0.48
C GLU A 15 -25.83 14.89 -0.67
N ASP A 16 -26.04 15.65 0.38
CA ASP A 16 -26.82 16.91 0.38
C ASP A 16 -28.22 16.80 -0.29
N GLY A 17 -28.88 15.66 -0.12
CA GLY A 17 -30.19 15.40 -0.72
C GLY A 17 -30.16 15.05 -2.21
N LEU A 18 -28.99 14.96 -2.82
CA LEU A 18 -28.77 14.50 -4.19
C LEU A 18 -28.44 13.01 -4.19
N LEU A 19 -29.06 12.27 -5.11
CA LEU A 19 -28.67 10.90 -5.42
C LEU A 19 -27.72 10.90 -6.60
N LYS A 20 -26.50 10.44 -6.38
CA LYS A 20 -25.50 10.19 -7.42
C LYS A 20 -25.56 8.69 -7.77
N ALA A 21 -25.66 8.39 -9.06
CA ALA A 21 -25.61 7.02 -9.58
C ALA A 21 -24.44 6.93 -10.56
N TYR A 22 -23.55 5.98 -10.35
CA TYR A 22 -22.33 5.83 -11.14
C TYR A 22 -22.51 4.72 -12.17
N ILE A 23 -22.34 5.07 -13.43
CA ILE A 23 -22.50 4.15 -14.58
C ILE A 23 -21.19 4.20 -15.38
N PRO A 24 -20.60 3.06 -15.76
CA PRO A 24 -19.45 3.05 -16.66
C PRO A 24 -19.79 3.77 -17.96
N ALA A 25 -18.93 4.70 -18.40
CA ALA A 25 -19.17 5.52 -19.58
C ALA A 25 -19.48 4.68 -20.83
N VAL A 26 -18.85 3.51 -20.96
CA VAL A 26 -19.08 2.55 -22.06
C VAL A 26 -20.48 1.94 -22.05
N ARG A 27 -21.17 1.92 -20.90
CA ARG A 27 -22.53 1.39 -20.76
C ARG A 27 -23.60 2.45 -20.81
N LEU A 28 -23.22 3.72 -20.59
CA LEU A 28 -24.18 4.82 -20.54
C LEU A 28 -24.99 4.96 -21.83
N SER A 29 -24.38 4.81 -23.00
CA SER A 29 -25.08 4.91 -24.28
C SER A 29 -26.24 3.91 -24.45
N GLY A 30 -26.09 2.72 -23.86
CA GLY A 30 -27.10 1.66 -23.91
C GLY A 30 -28.27 1.85 -22.91
N CYS A 31 -28.08 2.61 -21.83
CA CYS A 31 -29.07 2.76 -20.77
C CYS A 31 -29.56 4.21 -20.57
N LYS A 32 -28.97 5.17 -21.30
CA LYS A 32 -29.31 6.59 -21.14
C LYS A 32 -30.80 6.87 -21.35
N THR A 33 -31.42 6.27 -22.35
CA THR A 33 -32.85 6.44 -22.64
C THR A 33 -33.71 5.93 -21.49
N ASP A 34 -33.35 4.83 -20.86
CA ASP A 34 -34.09 4.25 -19.73
C ASP A 34 -33.96 5.13 -18.48
N VAL A 35 -32.78 5.70 -18.26
CA VAL A 35 -32.53 6.68 -17.18
C VAL A 35 -33.36 7.92 -17.40
N ASP A 36 -33.36 8.51 -18.62
CA ASP A 36 -34.11 9.71 -18.96
C ASP A 36 -35.61 9.45 -18.80
N ALA A 37 -36.12 8.30 -19.23
CA ALA A 37 -37.53 7.91 -19.07
C ALA A 37 -37.91 7.75 -17.60
N LEU A 38 -37.03 7.18 -16.78
CA LEU A 38 -37.25 7.05 -15.35
C LEU A 38 -37.32 8.41 -14.65
N LEU A 39 -36.40 9.31 -14.96
CA LEU A 39 -36.36 10.68 -14.42
C LEU A 39 -37.66 11.43 -14.79
N ALA A 40 -38.08 11.39 -16.06
CA ALA A 40 -39.27 12.01 -16.53
C ALA A 40 -40.52 11.47 -15.83
N ARG A 41 -40.63 10.14 -15.67
CA ARG A 41 -41.75 9.48 -14.98
C ARG A 41 -41.86 9.88 -13.52
N ARG A 42 -40.74 10.18 -12.88
CA ARG A 42 -40.66 10.61 -11.46
C ARG A 42 -40.72 12.12 -11.28
N GLY A 43 -40.69 12.91 -12.35
CA GLY A 43 -40.67 14.37 -12.28
C GLY A 43 -39.38 14.90 -11.60
N VAL A 44 -38.29 14.18 -11.77
CA VAL A 44 -36.97 14.52 -11.15
C VAL A 44 -36.04 15.01 -12.25
N GLU A 45 -35.35 16.11 -11.99
CA GLU A 45 -34.28 16.59 -12.86
C GLU A 45 -32.97 15.79 -12.60
N GLY A 46 -32.31 15.36 -13.67
CA GLY A 46 -31.03 14.69 -13.62
C GLY A 46 -29.97 15.39 -14.48
N ARG A 47 -28.74 15.31 -14.05
CA ARG A 47 -27.58 15.80 -14.82
C ARG A 47 -26.60 14.66 -15.01
N TYR A 48 -25.99 14.61 -16.19
CA TYR A 48 -24.89 13.71 -16.47
C TYR A 48 -23.57 14.46 -16.35
N ALA A 49 -22.62 13.90 -15.64
CA ALA A 49 -21.26 14.38 -15.57
C ALA A 49 -20.31 13.22 -15.89
N VAL A 50 -19.36 13.45 -16.77
CA VAL A 50 -18.29 12.48 -17.00
C VAL A 50 -17.22 12.73 -15.96
N ILE A 51 -16.95 11.71 -15.16
CA ILE A 51 -15.80 11.72 -14.26
C ILE A 51 -14.62 11.21 -15.09
N PRO A 52 -13.62 12.05 -15.38
CA PRO A 52 -12.44 11.61 -16.11
C PRO A 52 -11.72 10.52 -15.30
N THR A 53 -11.15 9.54 -15.99
CA THR A 53 -10.29 8.56 -15.37
C THR A 53 -9.12 9.31 -14.73
N GLN A 54 -9.13 9.42 -13.43
CA GLN A 54 -8.03 10.00 -12.67
C GLN A 54 -7.01 8.90 -12.39
N ASN A 55 -5.76 9.18 -12.69
CA ASN A 55 -4.68 8.28 -12.25
C ASN A 55 -4.46 8.49 -10.74
N TRP A 56 -5.29 7.82 -9.95
CA TRP A 56 -5.21 7.86 -8.49
C TRP A 56 -3.85 7.40 -8.01
N ASN A 57 -3.19 6.48 -8.74
CA ASN A 57 -1.86 6.04 -8.40
C ASN A 57 -0.84 7.18 -8.50
N ALA A 58 -0.86 7.97 -9.56
CA ALA A 58 0.06 9.11 -9.70
C ALA A 58 -0.18 10.19 -8.62
N SER A 59 -1.44 10.47 -8.27
CA SER A 59 -1.75 11.39 -7.18
C SER A 59 -1.28 10.87 -5.84
N TRP A 60 -1.49 9.57 -5.58
CA TRP A 60 -1.06 8.92 -4.36
C TRP A 60 0.48 8.83 -4.27
N GLU A 61 1.16 8.49 -5.37
CA GLU A 61 2.63 8.46 -5.44
C GLU A 61 3.25 9.81 -5.12
N SER A 62 2.64 10.92 -5.58
CA SER A 62 3.11 12.27 -5.28
C SER A 62 2.96 12.65 -3.80
N ASP A 63 1.96 12.11 -3.12
CA ASP A 63 1.68 12.36 -1.70
C ASP A 63 2.39 11.34 -0.76
N PHE A 64 3.20 10.44 -1.33
CA PHE A 64 3.94 9.42 -0.60
C PHE A 64 5.45 9.69 -0.68
N PRO A 65 5.99 10.63 0.13
CA PRO A 65 7.41 10.97 0.07
C PRO A 65 8.30 9.84 0.61
N PRO A 66 9.56 9.74 0.18
CA PRO A 66 10.52 8.84 0.83
C PRO A 66 10.80 9.31 2.26
N VAL A 67 11.14 8.36 3.13
CA VAL A 67 11.45 8.63 4.53
C VAL A 67 12.96 8.57 4.75
N ASP A 68 13.52 9.65 5.27
CA ASP A 68 14.92 9.71 5.67
C ASP A 68 15.10 9.40 7.17
N VAL A 69 16.07 8.57 7.48
CA VAL A 69 16.45 8.22 8.85
C VAL A 69 17.88 8.72 9.11
N GLU A 70 17.98 9.94 9.59
CA GLU A 70 19.23 10.61 10.02
C GLU A 70 20.32 10.70 8.91
N GLY A 71 19.95 10.81 7.63
CA GLY A 71 20.89 10.83 6.51
C GLY A 71 21.71 9.53 6.37
N ARG A 72 21.26 8.44 6.96
CA ARG A 72 21.94 7.14 6.99
C ARG A 72 21.18 6.05 6.25
N LEU A 73 19.84 6.17 6.23
CA LEU A 73 18.95 5.22 5.59
C LEU A 73 17.80 5.99 4.92
N ARG A 74 17.53 5.68 3.66
CA ARG A 74 16.33 6.09 2.94
C ARG A 74 15.40 4.91 2.76
N ILE A 75 14.19 5.01 3.33
CA ILE A 75 13.09 4.09 3.05
C ILE A 75 12.28 4.72 1.91
N ARG A 76 12.19 4.04 0.78
CA ARG A 76 11.56 4.58 -0.42
C ARG A 76 10.70 3.55 -1.16
N ALA A 77 9.75 4.04 -1.92
CA ALA A 77 9.03 3.20 -2.88
C ALA A 77 9.85 3.02 -4.17
N PRO A 78 9.53 2.01 -5.01
CA PRO A 78 10.23 1.77 -6.29
C PRO A 78 10.18 2.94 -7.27
N PHE A 79 9.14 3.77 -7.20
CA PHE A 79 8.96 4.95 -8.07
C PHE A 79 9.71 6.21 -7.60
N HIS A 80 10.37 6.18 -6.44
CA HIS A 80 11.22 7.27 -5.98
C HIS A 80 12.65 7.15 -6.52
N ASP A 81 13.32 8.28 -6.59
CA ASP A 81 14.75 8.29 -6.88
C ASP A 81 15.55 7.48 -5.87
N PRO A 82 16.64 6.81 -6.29
CA PRO A 82 17.55 6.10 -5.39
C PRO A 82 18.08 6.96 -4.24
N ALA A 83 18.52 6.31 -3.18
CA ALA A 83 19.18 7.01 -2.08
C ALA A 83 20.44 7.76 -2.56
N PRO A 84 20.78 8.90 -1.95
CA PRO A 84 22.05 9.58 -2.20
C PRO A 84 23.25 8.66 -1.99
N ALA A 85 24.33 8.94 -2.70
CA ALA A 85 25.55 8.16 -2.57
C ALA A 85 26.07 8.15 -1.12
N GLY A 86 26.28 6.95 -0.59
CA GLY A 86 26.72 6.73 0.78
C GLY A 86 25.62 6.51 1.81
N GLU A 87 24.37 6.68 1.43
CA GLU A 87 23.22 6.29 2.24
C GLU A 87 22.79 4.85 1.92
N MET A 88 22.37 4.14 2.93
CA MET A 88 21.67 2.85 2.77
C MET A 88 20.27 3.09 2.24
N GLU A 89 19.74 2.16 1.46
CA GLU A 89 18.32 2.23 1.08
C GLU A 89 17.57 0.95 1.46
N ALA A 90 16.29 1.13 1.73
CA ALA A 90 15.30 0.05 1.82
C ALA A 90 14.14 0.37 0.86
N VAL A 91 14.01 -0.43 -0.17
CA VAL A 91 12.92 -0.29 -1.15
C VAL A 91 11.71 -1.04 -0.64
N VAL A 92 10.62 -0.33 -0.43
CA VAL A 92 9.37 -0.88 0.11
C VAL A 92 8.23 -0.58 -0.86
N LEU A 93 7.59 -1.62 -1.38
CA LEU A 93 6.35 -1.49 -2.12
C LEU A 93 5.24 -1.11 -1.14
N PRO A 94 4.69 0.09 -1.25
CA PRO A 94 3.61 0.50 -0.35
C PRO A 94 2.33 -0.26 -0.73
N ARG A 95 1.89 -1.09 0.20
CA ARG A 95 0.64 -1.85 0.16
C ARG A 95 -0.13 -1.59 1.46
N MET A 96 -1.15 -2.39 1.74
CA MET A 96 -1.95 -2.27 2.97
C MET A 96 -1.21 -2.78 4.23
N SER A 97 0.07 -3.14 4.12
CA SER A 97 0.88 -3.61 5.24
C SER A 97 1.54 -2.45 5.99
N PHE A 98 1.68 -2.59 7.31
CA PHE A 98 2.38 -1.63 8.15
C PHE A 98 3.89 -1.67 7.89
N GLY A 99 4.60 -0.52 8.05
CA GLY A 99 6.06 -0.49 7.95
C GLY A 99 6.62 0.25 6.75
N THR A 100 5.88 1.20 6.16
CA THR A 100 6.35 2.04 5.04
C THR A 100 7.35 3.13 5.46
N GLY A 101 7.66 3.25 6.74
CA GLY A 101 8.57 4.27 7.27
C GLY A 101 7.89 5.50 7.85
N HIS A 102 6.71 5.87 7.38
CA HIS A 102 6.01 7.10 7.75
C HIS A 102 5.54 7.15 9.20
N HIS A 103 5.25 6.00 9.80
CA HIS A 103 4.87 5.95 11.20
C HIS A 103 6.10 6.09 12.09
N ALA A 104 5.99 6.89 13.16
CA ALA A 104 7.10 7.16 14.08
C ALA A 104 7.74 5.88 14.65
N THR A 105 6.96 4.82 14.88
CA THR A 105 7.46 3.53 15.37
C THR A 105 8.44 2.91 14.37
N THR A 106 8.08 2.85 13.08
CA THR A 106 8.95 2.29 12.04
C THR A 106 10.24 3.10 11.91
N TRP A 107 10.13 4.42 11.95
CA TRP A 107 11.29 5.32 11.90
C TRP A 107 12.23 5.09 13.08
N LEU A 108 11.69 5.09 14.32
CA LEU A 108 12.45 4.89 15.55
C LEU A 108 13.11 3.50 15.60
N MET A 109 12.40 2.45 15.19
CA MET A 109 12.93 1.10 15.14
C MET A 109 14.02 0.96 14.07
N SER A 110 13.83 1.54 12.89
CA SER A 110 14.87 1.58 11.85
C SER A 110 16.14 2.26 12.35
N ARG A 111 15.99 3.41 13.00
CA ARG A 111 17.10 4.12 13.66
C ARG A 111 17.80 3.26 14.72
N ALA A 112 17.02 2.54 15.54
CA ALA A 112 17.59 1.63 16.55
C ALA A 112 18.41 0.51 15.91
N VAL A 113 17.89 -0.14 14.85
CA VAL A 113 18.59 -1.21 14.12
C VAL A 113 19.92 -0.70 13.53
N LEU A 114 19.95 0.52 12.98
CA LEU A 114 21.18 1.15 12.48
C LEU A 114 22.26 1.30 13.55
N GLY A 115 21.88 1.35 14.84
CA GLY A 115 22.80 1.50 15.98
C GLY A 115 23.13 0.20 16.73
N LEU A 116 22.43 -0.90 16.46
CA LEU A 116 22.53 -2.13 17.28
C LEU A 116 23.76 -3.01 17.01
N GLY A 117 24.55 -2.76 15.97
CA GLY A 117 25.71 -3.60 15.64
C GLY A 117 25.32 -5.05 15.34
N VAL A 118 24.37 -5.25 14.43
CA VAL A 118 23.78 -6.55 14.08
C VAL A 118 24.65 -7.39 13.13
N ALA A 119 25.78 -6.89 12.69
CA ALA A 119 26.66 -7.59 11.73
C ALA A 119 27.06 -8.99 12.23
N GLY A 120 26.83 -9.99 11.36
CA GLY A 120 27.10 -11.41 11.66
C GLY A 120 26.14 -12.07 12.66
N ARG A 121 25.12 -11.36 13.14
CA ARG A 121 24.14 -11.89 14.10
C ARG A 121 22.89 -12.41 13.38
N THR A 122 22.16 -13.27 14.06
CA THR A 122 20.80 -13.66 13.69
C THR A 122 19.79 -12.77 14.41
N GLY A 123 18.65 -12.54 13.79
CA GLY A 123 17.58 -11.71 14.32
C GLY A 123 16.19 -12.29 14.07
N LEU A 124 15.23 -11.84 14.86
CA LEU A 124 13.82 -12.15 14.71
C LEU A 124 13.02 -10.84 14.75
N VAL A 125 12.17 -10.65 13.75
CA VAL A 125 11.22 -9.54 13.67
C VAL A 125 9.81 -10.12 13.75
N MET A 126 9.12 -9.85 14.86
CA MET A 126 7.72 -10.23 15.04
C MET A 126 6.80 -9.08 14.65
N GLY A 127 5.75 -9.38 13.86
CA GLY A 127 4.92 -8.36 13.21
C GLY A 127 5.72 -7.64 12.13
N SER A 128 6.25 -8.40 11.18
CA SER A 128 7.21 -7.88 10.18
C SER A 128 6.60 -6.86 9.22
N GLY A 129 5.29 -6.91 8.98
CA GLY A 129 4.61 -6.01 8.06
C GLY A 129 5.25 -6.03 6.67
N THR A 130 5.71 -4.86 6.22
CA THR A 130 6.46 -4.73 4.95
C THR A 130 7.83 -5.43 4.95
N GLY A 131 8.31 -5.90 6.08
CA GLY A 131 9.65 -6.47 6.24
C GLY A 131 10.77 -5.43 6.35
N VAL A 132 10.46 -4.14 6.40
CA VAL A 132 11.48 -3.07 6.36
C VAL A 132 12.56 -3.22 7.43
N LEU A 133 12.22 -3.60 8.66
CA LEU A 133 13.20 -3.74 9.75
C LEU A 133 14.15 -4.91 9.51
N ALA A 134 13.65 -6.02 8.96
CA ALA A 134 14.47 -7.17 8.60
C ALA A 134 15.40 -6.83 7.43
N ILE A 135 14.90 -6.10 6.42
CA ILE A 135 15.70 -5.60 5.29
C ILE A 135 16.82 -4.68 5.80
N VAL A 136 16.51 -3.72 6.68
CA VAL A 136 17.51 -2.81 7.26
C VAL A 136 18.54 -3.59 8.06
N ALA A 137 18.14 -4.58 8.86
CA ALA A 137 19.06 -5.43 9.61
C ALA A 137 20.00 -6.23 8.68
N ALA A 138 19.47 -6.82 7.61
CA ALA A 138 20.26 -7.51 6.59
C ALA A 138 21.25 -6.57 5.90
N ASN A 139 20.84 -5.35 5.56
CA ASN A 139 21.71 -4.33 4.97
C ASN A 139 22.79 -3.83 5.96
N CYS A 140 22.51 -3.88 7.26
CA CYS A 140 23.51 -3.67 8.33
C CYS A 140 24.43 -4.88 8.55
N GLY A 141 24.33 -5.94 7.76
CA GLY A 141 25.19 -7.11 7.81
C GLY A 141 24.74 -8.24 8.73
N ALA A 142 23.47 -8.26 9.13
CA ALA A 142 22.90 -9.44 9.82
C ALA A 142 23.11 -10.70 8.98
N ALA A 143 23.50 -11.80 9.63
CA ALA A 143 23.73 -13.08 8.96
C ALA A 143 22.41 -13.75 8.53
N HIS A 144 21.38 -13.62 9.37
CA HIS A 144 20.04 -14.14 9.09
C HIS A 144 18.99 -13.40 9.91
N VAL A 145 17.81 -13.18 9.33
CA VAL A 145 16.66 -12.55 10.00
C VAL A 145 15.38 -13.28 9.64
N ASP A 146 14.71 -13.83 10.64
CA ASP A 146 13.35 -14.33 10.51
C ASP A 146 12.37 -13.16 10.60
N ALA A 147 11.51 -13.00 9.58
CA ALA A 147 10.52 -11.93 9.50
C ALA A 147 9.12 -12.54 9.56
N VAL A 148 8.50 -12.54 10.75
CA VAL A 148 7.26 -13.27 11.02
C VAL A 148 6.09 -12.32 11.10
N ASP A 149 5.00 -12.64 10.40
CA ASP A 149 3.72 -11.95 10.53
C ASP A 149 2.56 -12.95 10.52
N ILE A 150 1.46 -12.60 11.17
CA ILE A 150 0.24 -13.42 11.20
C ILE A 150 -0.69 -13.14 10.02
N ASP A 151 -0.44 -12.06 9.29
CA ASP A 151 -1.27 -11.59 8.18
C ASP A 151 -0.68 -12.06 6.85
N ASP A 152 -1.48 -12.79 6.07
CA ASP A 152 -1.11 -13.26 4.72
C ASP A 152 -0.63 -12.13 3.81
N TRP A 153 -1.31 -10.95 3.86
CA TRP A 153 -0.94 -9.79 3.05
C TRP A 153 0.40 -9.20 3.46
N ALA A 154 0.71 -9.23 4.76
CA ALA A 154 1.99 -8.76 5.27
C ALA A 154 3.12 -9.71 4.86
N ASP A 155 2.93 -11.03 4.97
CA ASP A 155 3.89 -12.04 4.53
C ASP A 155 4.19 -11.92 3.03
N GLU A 156 3.16 -11.81 2.18
CA GLU A 156 3.31 -11.62 0.74
C GLU A 156 4.09 -10.34 0.41
N ASN A 157 3.72 -9.22 1.04
CA ASN A 157 4.39 -7.94 0.84
C ASN A 157 5.85 -7.96 1.34
N CYS A 158 6.11 -8.62 2.47
CA CYS A 158 7.46 -8.82 2.99
C CYS A 158 8.32 -9.59 1.99
N ARG A 159 7.82 -10.69 1.41
CA ARG A 159 8.54 -11.48 0.39
C ARG A 159 8.90 -10.66 -0.83
N GLU A 160 7.95 -9.87 -1.34
CA GLU A 160 8.20 -8.97 -2.48
C GLU A 160 9.28 -7.94 -2.16
N ASN A 161 9.21 -7.32 -0.99
CA ASN A 161 10.18 -6.31 -0.57
C ASN A 161 11.56 -6.91 -0.32
N VAL A 162 11.65 -8.08 0.30
CA VAL A 162 12.89 -8.83 0.50
C VAL A 162 13.57 -9.13 -0.83
N ALA A 163 12.80 -9.59 -1.83
CA ALA A 163 13.31 -9.84 -3.17
C ALA A 163 13.76 -8.55 -3.87
N ALA A 164 12.98 -7.46 -3.78
CA ALA A 164 13.31 -6.17 -4.37
C ALA A 164 14.59 -5.54 -3.81
N ASN A 165 14.94 -5.85 -2.56
CA ASN A 165 16.17 -5.39 -1.91
C ASN A 165 17.36 -6.36 -2.08
N GLY A 166 17.17 -7.52 -2.73
CA GLY A 166 18.23 -8.50 -2.96
C GLY A 166 18.79 -9.14 -1.68
N VAL A 167 17.96 -9.28 -0.63
CA VAL A 167 18.36 -9.83 0.68
C VAL A 167 17.67 -11.17 1.00
N ALA A 168 17.09 -11.84 0.01
CA ALA A 168 16.40 -13.11 0.18
C ALA A 168 17.31 -14.27 0.66
N ASP A 169 18.59 -14.13 0.56
CA ASP A 169 19.59 -15.04 1.12
C ASP A 169 19.77 -14.90 2.63
N ARG A 170 19.30 -13.80 3.23
CA ARG A 170 19.50 -13.45 4.64
C ARG A 170 18.21 -13.14 5.38
N VAL A 171 17.11 -12.89 4.69
CA VAL A 171 15.81 -12.62 5.32
C VAL A 171 14.84 -13.70 4.90
N GLU A 172 14.24 -14.38 5.88
CA GLU A 172 13.22 -15.41 5.68
C GLU A 172 11.85 -14.91 6.15
N PRO A 173 10.97 -14.50 5.24
CA PRO A 173 9.58 -14.18 5.59
C PRO A 173 8.81 -15.45 5.95
N MET A 174 8.07 -15.40 7.06
CA MET A 174 7.29 -16.51 7.57
C MET A 174 5.91 -16.07 8.03
N LEU A 175 4.88 -16.73 7.50
CA LEU A 175 3.53 -16.60 8.02
C LEU A 175 3.37 -17.41 9.32
N GLY A 176 2.94 -16.75 10.39
CA GLY A 176 2.73 -17.40 11.67
C GLY A 176 2.81 -16.46 12.88
N ASP A 177 2.81 -17.06 14.03
CA ASP A 177 2.95 -16.40 15.33
C ASP A 177 4.23 -16.86 16.06
N VAL A 178 4.34 -16.50 17.34
CA VAL A 178 5.48 -16.88 18.19
C VAL A 178 5.69 -18.42 18.27
N GLY A 179 4.66 -19.21 18.10
CA GLY A 179 4.76 -20.68 18.10
C GLY A 179 5.49 -21.24 16.87
N ARG A 180 5.66 -20.42 15.83
CA ARG A 180 6.38 -20.83 14.60
C ARG A 180 7.91 -20.81 14.77
N VAL A 181 8.41 -20.00 15.69
CA VAL A 181 9.85 -19.74 15.91
C VAL A 181 10.36 -20.21 17.26
N ALA A 182 9.50 -20.89 18.04
CA ALA A 182 9.82 -21.45 19.36
C ALA A 182 10.48 -22.83 19.24
#